data_42e56f99b8735af5bbbd7024a87b09e9
#
_entry.id   42e56f99b8735af5bbbd7024a87b09e9
#
_cell.length_a   1.000
_cell.length_b   1.000
_cell.length_c   1.000
_cell.angle_alpha   90.00
_cell.angle_beta   90.00
_cell.angle_gamma   90.00
#
_symmetry.space_group_name_H-M   'P 1'
#
loop_
_entity.id
_entity.type
_entity.pdbx_description
1 polymer ?
#
loop_
_entity_poly.entity_id
_entity_poly.type
_entity_poly.pdbx_seq_one_letter_code
_entity_poly.pdbx_strand_id
1 'polypeptide(L)'
;EEIRRHPLTFMLEAADDIAYATADLEDAFKKRLFTLDDFINYFKKSIDHTKIKEHASPEYYSNILIEDLCARRKKEKDSSAFKGWLNYTRRWLMYVSVYRFSYKYKDIISGSYCGDLFDETNHSLTIRILKDAMKEFAYNTPSILKLELSAQTILSFLLDNFVHAVLYYDYQDKANQYVPSKADKKYISIFSDNYKQDYEKAKTGDEAFDLYLRLLMVTDYISGMTDSYARSLYREL
;
A
#
# COMPACT_ATOMS: atom_id res chain seq x y z
N GLU A 1 -19.01 20.33 -2.52
CA GLU A 1 -19.53 19.00 -2.91
C GLU A 1 -18.82 17.96 -2.06
N GLU A 2 -19.57 17.21 -1.23
CA GLU A 2 -19.00 16.05 -0.53
C GLU A 2 -18.66 14.98 -1.57
N ILE A 3 -17.38 14.65 -1.68
CA ILE A 3 -16.92 13.55 -2.54
C ILE A 3 -17.40 12.24 -1.91
N ARG A 4 -18.41 11.64 -2.48
CA ARG A 4 -18.93 10.35 -2.04
C ARG A 4 -18.05 9.23 -2.55
N ARG A 5 -17.67 8.32 -1.67
CA ARG A 5 -16.86 7.14 -2.02
C ARG A 5 -17.71 6.13 -2.79
N HIS A 6 -17.14 5.54 -3.83
CA HIS A 6 -17.81 4.44 -4.53
C HIS A 6 -17.99 3.24 -3.59
N PRO A 7 -19.16 2.57 -3.57
CA PRO A 7 -19.42 1.45 -2.63
C PRO A 7 -18.34 0.37 -2.60
N LEU A 8 -17.79 -0.03 -3.76
CA LEU A 8 -16.74 -1.05 -3.84
C LEU A 8 -15.40 -0.59 -3.25
N THR A 9 -15.18 0.71 -3.07
CA THR A 9 -13.96 1.23 -2.43
C THR A 9 -13.83 0.71 -1.00
N PHE A 10 -14.91 0.62 -0.25
CA PHE A 10 -14.90 0.07 1.10
C PHE A 10 -14.42 -1.38 1.16
N MET A 11 -14.84 -2.21 0.17
CA MET A 11 -14.38 -3.60 0.09
C MET A 11 -12.91 -3.69 -0.34
N LEU A 12 -12.49 -2.83 -1.27
CA LEU A 12 -11.11 -2.75 -1.71
C LEU A 12 -10.18 -2.34 -0.56
N GLU A 13 -10.54 -1.30 0.17
CA GLU A 13 -9.77 -0.84 1.34
C GLU A 13 -9.70 -1.90 2.44
N ALA A 14 -10.80 -2.58 2.75
CA ALA A 14 -10.79 -3.67 3.73
C ALA A 14 -9.93 -4.84 3.27
N ALA A 15 -9.93 -5.19 1.98
CA ALA A 15 -9.09 -6.23 1.43
C ALA A 15 -7.60 -5.87 1.49
N ASP A 16 -7.27 -4.62 1.17
CA ASP A 16 -5.91 -4.07 1.25
C ASP A 16 -5.41 -4.07 2.70
N ASP A 17 -6.21 -3.59 3.62
CA ASP A 17 -5.92 -3.58 5.06
C ASP A 17 -5.65 -4.99 5.61
N ILE A 18 -6.45 -5.98 5.22
CA ILE A 18 -6.25 -7.37 5.63
C ILE A 18 -4.95 -7.92 5.05
N ALA A 19 -4.69 -7.68 3.76
CA ALA A 19 -3.48 -8.13 3.08
C ALA A 19 -2.24 -7.52 3.74
N TYR A 20 -2.21 -6.20 3.88
CA TYR A 20 -1.15 -5.44 4.52
C TYR A 20 -0.87 -5.91 5.95
N ALA A 21 -1.92 -6.01 6.79
CA ALA A 21 -1.77 -6.40 8.18
C ALA A 21 -1.35 -7.87 8.38
N THR A 22 -1.50 -8.73 7.38
CA THR A 22 -1.26 -10.17 7.56
C THR A 22 -0.17 -10.73 6.65
N ALA A 23 -0.08 -10.33 5.40
CA ALA A 23 0.92 -10.85 4.47
C ALA A 23 2.30 -10.26 4.78
N ASP A 24 2.37 -8.95 4.99
CA ASP A 24 3.64 -8.28 5.32
C ASP A 24 4.17 -8.74 6.68
N LEU A 25 3.27 -8.98 7.65
CA LEU A 25 3.66 -9.52 8.95
C LEU A 25 4.22 -10.95 8.82
N GLU A 26 3.63 -11.80 7.95
CA GLU A 26 4.15 -13.13 7.64
C GLU A 26 5.55 -13.05 7.04
N ASP A 27 5.77 -12.13 6.11
CA ASP A 27 7.06 -11.95 5.44
C ASP A 27 8.12 -11.34 6.38
N ALA A 28 7.75 -10.40 7.23
CA ALA A 28 8.63 -9.87 8.28
C ALA A 28 9.10 -10.97 9.24
N PHE A 29 8.18 -11.86 9.63
CA PHE A 29 8.52 -13.03 10.46
C PHE A 29 9.46 -14.00 9.74
N LYS A 30 9.20 -14.34 8.45
CA LYS A 30 10.10 -15.16 7.62
C LYS A 30 11.49 -14.55 7.48
N LYS A 31 11.57 -13.23 7.38
CA LYS A 31 12.83 -12.48 7.35
C LYS A 31 13.50 -12.37 8.74
N ARG A 32 12.89 -12.93 9.78
CA ARG A 32 13.39 -12.93 11.18
C ARG A 32 13.58 -11.52 11.74
N LEU A 33 12.71 -10.58 11.38
CA LEU A 33 12.74 -9.23 11.93
C LEU A 33 12.24 -9.20 13.39
N PHE A 34 11.46 -10.19 13.78
CA PHE A 34 11.00 -10.42 15.16
C PHE A 34 10.83 -11.92 15.45
N THR A 35 10.80 -12.29 16.73
CA THR A 35 10.49 -13.65 17.16
C THR A 35 9.00 -13.81 17.48
N LEU A 36 8.52 -15.07 17.56
CA LEU A 36 7.13 -15.31 17.95
C LEU A 36 6.84 -14.86 19.39
N ASP A 37 7.83 -14.88 20.27
CA ASP A 37 7.72 -14.36 21.63
C ASP A 37 7.54 -12.84 21.64
N ASP A 38 8.30 -12.11 20.83
CA ASP A 38 8.16 -10.66 20.70
C ASP A 38 6.74 -10.31 20.24
N PHE A 39 6.22 -11.00 19.24
CA PHE A 39 4.89 -10.78 18.72
C PHE A 39 3.80 -11.09 19.76
N ILE A 40 3.87 -12.24 20.43
CA ILE A 40 2.90 -12.63 21.46
C ILE A 40 2.89 -11.62 22.60
N ASN A 41 4.06 -11.21 23.07
CA ASN A 41 4.17 -10.23 24.14
C ASN A 41 3.63 -8.87 23.72
N TYR A 42 3.95 -8.40 22.52
CA TYR A 42 3.42 -7.17 21.96
C TYR A 42 1.89 -7.21 21.85
N PHE A 43 1.34 -8.27 21.28
CA PHE A 43 -0.10 -8.42 21.08
C PHE A 43 -0.84 -8.45 22.44
N LYS A 44 -0.36 -9.22 23.41
CA LYS A 44 -0.94 -9.27 24.76
C LYS A 44 -0.89 -7.92 25.47
N LYS A 45 0.24 -7.22 25.38
CA LYS A 45 0.40 -5.87 25.96
C LYS A 45 -0.55 -4.83 25.34
N SER A 46 -0.94 -5.02 24.09
CA SER A 46 -1.82 -4.10 23.37
C SER A 46 -3.32 -4.29 23.72
N ILE A 47 -3.67 -5.30 24.49
CA ILE A 47 -5.05 -5.58 24.94
C ILE A 47 -5.27 -4.96 26.32
N ASP A 48 -6.38 -4.21 26.48
CA ASP A 48 -6.82 -3.78 27.80
C ASP A 48 -7.46 -4.97 28.55
N HIS A 49 -6.69 -5.55 29.46
CA HIS A 49 -7.12 -6.73 30.21
C HIS A 49 -8.34 -6.49 31.11
N THR A 50 -8.68 -5.26 31.45
CA THR A 50 -9.85 -4.95 32.27
C THR A 50 -11.15 -5.20 31.49
N LYS A 51 -11.11 -5.05 30.17
CA LYS A 51 -12.25 -5.21 29.25
C LYS A 51 -12.42 -6.62 28.66
N ILE A 52 -11.49 -7.53 28.89
CA ILE A 52 -11.56 -8.91 28.37
C ILE A 52 -12.81 -9.64 28.89
N LYS A 53 -13.32 -9.29 30.09
CA LYS A 53 -14.50 -9.88 30.69
C LYS A 53 -15.81 -9.42 30.04
N GLU A 54 -15.79 -8.34 29.28
CA GLU A 54 -16.95 -7.85 28.54
C GLU A 54 -17.16 -8.75 27.32
N HIS A 55 -18.16 -9.62 27.40
CA HIS A 55 -18.49 -10.54 26.32
C HIS A 55 -18.77 -9.76 25.01
N ALA A 56 -18.16 -10.23 23.92
CA ALA A 56 -18.23 -9.61 22.59
C ALA A 56 -17.49 -8.26 22.44
N SER A 57 -16.68 -7.83 23.40
CA SER A 57 -15.78 -6.68 23.21
C SER A 57 -14.64 -7.00 22.21
N PRO A 58 -14.05 -5.98 21.57
CA PRO A 58 -12.86 -6.18 20.73
C PRO A 58 -11.68 -6.81 21.48
N GLU A 59 -11.53 -6.48 22.76
CA GLU A 59 -10.52 -7.05 23.66
C GLU A 59 -10.76 -8.54 23.92
N TYR A 60 -12.02 -8.95 24.12
CA TYR A 60 -12.40 -10.36 24.29
C TYR A 60 -12.02 -11.19 23.07
N TYR A 61 -12.38 -10.74 21.87
CA TYR A 61 -12.05 -11.48 20.64
C TYR A 61 -10.55 -11.46 20.34
N SER A 62 -9.86 -10.35 20.57
CA SER A 62 -8.40 -10.27 20.40
C SER A 62 -7.68 -11.21 21.37
N ASN A 63 -8.18 -11.33 22.62
CA ASN A 63 -7.64 -12.28 23.59
C ASN A 63 -7.83 -13.74 23.15
N ILE A 64 -9.01 -14.11 22.62
CA ILE A 64 -9.24 -15.44 22.08
C ILE A 64 -8.26 -15.77 20.97
N LEU A 65 -8.02 -14.83 20.05
CA LEU A 65 -7.10 -15.03 18.94
C LEU A 65 -5.66 -15.25 19.42
N ILE A 66 -5.17 -14.45 20.37
CA ILE A 66 -3.79 -14.63 20.84
C ILE A 66 -3.62 -15.90 21.67
N GLU A 67 -4.63 -16.32 22.42
CA GLU A 67 -4.59 -17.60 23.14
C GLU A 67 -4.63 -18.80 22.17
N ASP A 68 -5.33 -18.71 21.02
CA ASP A 68 -5.22 -19.71 19.96
C ASP A 68 -3.80 -19.83 19.41
N LEU A 69 -3.09 -18.70 19.19
CA LEU A 69 -1.71 -18.72 18.78
C LEU A 69 -0.82 -19.42 19.83
N CYS A 70 -1.00 -19.09 21.10
CA CYS A 70 -0.27 -19.73 22.20
C CYS A 70 -0.54 -21.24 22.26
N ALA A 71 -1.78 -21.67 21.98
CA ALA A 71 -2.13 -23.09 21.97
C ALA A 71 -1.53 -23.84 20.76
N ARG A 72 -1.51 -23.22 19.58
CA ARG A 72 -0.86 -23.76 18.37
C ARG A 72 0.64 -23.95 18.58
N ARG A 73 1.32 -22.95 19.14
CA ARG A 73 2.76 -23.00 19.44
C ARG A 73 3.17 -24.19 20.30
N LYS A 74 2.30 -24.67 21.18
CA LYS A 74 2.58 -25.85 21.99
C LYS A 74 2.59 -27.16 21.20
N LYS A 75 1.98 -27.17 20.00
CA LYS A 75 1.78 -28.36 19.16
C LYS A 75 2.60 -28.34 17.89
N GLU A 76 3.02 -27.18 17.43
CA GLU A 76 3.63 -26.96 16.14
C GLU A 76 4.90 -26.13 16.27
N LYS A 77 5.74 -26.16 15.21
CA LYS A 77 6.86 -25.22 15.09
C LYS A 77 6.35 -23.79 14.95
N ASP A 78 7.08 -22.83 15.47
CA ASP A 78 6.72 -21.40 15.46
C ASP A 78 6.26 -20.90 14.09
N SER A 79 6.96 -21.30 13.01
CA SER A 79 6.59 -20.90 11.64
C SER A 79 5.23 -21.45 11.18
N SER A 80 4.92 -22.71 11.50
CA SER A 80 3.63 -23.32 11.17
C SER A 80 2.51 -22.75 12.02
N ALA A 81 2.75 -22.59 13.32
CA ALA A 81 1.81 -22.03 14.27
C ALA A 81 1.42 -20.60 13.87
N PHE A 82 2.40 -19.76 13.56
CA PHE A 82 2.17 -18.36 13.17
C PHE A 82 1.44 -18.25 11.83
N LYS A 83 1.89 -18.99 10.82
CA LYS A 83 1.21 -19.01 9.50
C LYS A 83 -0.23 -19.50 9.60
N GLY A 84 -0.46 -20.60 10.33
CA GLY A 84 -1.79 -21.15 10.56
C GLY A 84 -2.72 -20.17 11.28
N TRP A 85 -2.18 -19.48 12.27
CA TRP A 85 -2.87 -18.44 13.03
C TRP A 85 -3.21 -17.21 12.16
N LEU A 86 -2.25 -16.71 11.35
CA LEU A 86 -2.50 -15.60 10.43
C LEU A 86 -3.60 -15.95 9.42
N ASN A 87 -3.59 -17.16 8.86
CA ASN A 87 -4.65 -17.60 7.95
C ASN A 87 -6.02 -17.69 8.63
N TYR A 88 -6.05 -18.10 9.89
CA TYR A 88 -7.28 -18.14 10.68
C TYR A 88 -7.79 -16.72 10.97
N THR A 89 -6.91 -15.82 11.41
CA THR A 89 -7.22 -14.42 11.68
C THR A 89 -7.69 -13.70 10.41
N ARG A 90 -7.00 -13.90 9.28
CA ARG A 90 -7.39 -13.35 7.97
C ARG A 90 -8.80 -13.74 7.58
N ARG A 91 -9.18 -15.00 7.79
CA ARG A 91 -10.53 -15.47 7.52
C ARG A 91 -11.58 -14.74 8.35
N TRP A 92 -11.32 -14.54 9.64
CA TRP A 92 -12.23 -13.78 10.50
C TRP A 92 -12.37 -12.33 10.06
N LEU A 93 -11.26 -11.67 9.74
CA LEU A 93 -11.29 -10.29 9.24
C LEU A 93 -12.10 -10.18 7.93
N MET A 94 -11.96 -11.14 7.02
CA MET A 94 -12.78 -11.18 5.80
C MET A 94 -14.29 -11.32 6.12
N TYR A 95 -14.65 -12.21 7.03
CA TYR A 95 -16.06 -12.35 7.43
C TYR A 95 -16.62 -11.08 8.04
N VAL A 96 -15.85 -10.43 8.89
CA VAL A 96 -16.25 -9.18 9.55
C VAL A 96 -16.45 -8.07 8.53
N SER A 97 -15.56 -7.90 7.57
CA SER A 97 -15.69 -6.87 6.53
C SER A 97 -16.93 -7.09 5.66
N VAL A 98 -17.19 -8.33 5.22
CA VAL A 98 -18.39 -8.67 4.45
C VAL A 98 -19.66 -8.46 5.25
N TYR A 99 -19.67 -8.88 6.52
CA TYR A 99 -20.81 -8.66 7.41
C TYR A 99 -21.08 -7.16 7.62
N ARG A 100 -20.03 -6.37 7.90
CA ARG A 100 -20.18 -4.93 8.13
C ARG A 100 -20.66 -4.22 6.88
N PHE A 101 -20.12 -4.56 5.70
CA PHE A 101 -20.58 -4.03 4.42
C PHE A 101 -22.09 -4.31 4.22
N SER A 102 -22.52 -5.55 4.46
CA SER A 102 -23.91 -5.95 4.31
C SER A 102 -24.83 -5.22 5.32
N TYR A 103 -24.36 -5.09 6.56
CA TYR A 103 -25.10 -4.39 7.61
C TYR A 103 -25.25 -2.88 7.31
N LYS A 104 -24.19 -2.24 6.79
CA LYS A 104 -24.16 -0.82 6.45
C LYS A 104 -24.52 -0.55 4.99
N TYR A 105 -25.02 -1.54 4.26
CA TYR A 105 -25.26 -1.45 2.82
C TYR A 105 -26.08 -0.22 2.41
N LYS A 106 -27.18 0.07 3.11
CA LYS A 106 -28.05 1.23 2.82
C LYS A 106 -27.31 2.56 2.99
N ASP A 107 -26.54 2.70 4.06
CA ASP A 107 -25.77 3.91 4.37
C ASP A 107 -24.62 4.08 3.34
N ILE A 108 -23.99 2.98 2.92
CA ILE A 108 -22.93 2.99 1.91
C ILE A 108 -23.48 3.41 0.53
N ILE A 109 -24.60 2.82 0.10
CA ILE A 109 -25.20 3.15 -1.21
C ILE A 109 -25.74 4.58 -1.25
N SER A 110 -26.29 5.09 -0.15
CA SER A 110 -26.74 6.48 -0.05
C SER A 110 -25.59 7.48 0.03
N GLY A 111 -24.34 7.01 0.29
CA GLY A 111 -23.15 7.85 0.47
C GLY A 111 -23.12 8.55 1.84
N SER A 112 -23.88 8.08 2.82
CA SER A 112 -23.87 8.62 4.20
C SER A 112 -22.87 7.92 5.14
N TYR A 113 -22.34 6.76 4.75
CA TYR A 113 -21.33 6.04 5.51
C TYR A 113 -19.93 6.53 5.15
N CYS A 114 -19.19 7.01 6.16
CA CYS A 114 -17.82 7.54 5.98
C CYS A 114 -16.76 6.74 6.74
N GLY A 115 -17.15 5.77 7.58
CA GLY A 115 -16.24 4.96 8.40
C GLY A 115 -15.53 3.85 7.64
N ASP A 116 -14.64 3.15 8.34
CA ASP A 116 -13.99 1.93 7.91
C ASP A 116 -14.90 0.71 8.18
N LEU A 117 -14.77 -0.38 7.38
CA LEU A 117 -15.55 -1.60 7.60
C LEU A 117 -15.14 -2.34 8.89
N PHE A 118 -14.01 -2.02 9.48
CA PHE A 118 -13.59 -2.56 10.78
C PHE A 118 -14.01 -1.71 11.96
N ASP A 119 -14.44 -0.46 11.73
CA ASP A 119 -14.89 0.42 12.80
C ASP A 119 -16.06 -0.18 13.57
N GLU A 120 -16.04 -0.05 14.90
CA GLU A 120 -17.07 -0.54 15.80
C GLU A 120 -17.39 -2.04 15.67
N THR A 121 -16.43 -2.83 15.16
CA THR A 121 -16.56 -4.28 15.06
C THR A 121 -15.81 -4.99 16.18
N ASN A 122 -16.16 -6.24 16.42
CA ASN A 122 -15.50 -7.08 17.43
C ASN A 122 -14.01 -7.36 17.11
N HIS A 123 -13.56 -7.08 15.89
CA HIS A 123 -12.18 -7.25 15.45
C HIS A 123 -11.44 -5.94 15.14
N SER A 124 -12.05 -4.79 15.49
CA SER A 124 -11.42 -3.47 15.31
C SER A 124 -10.08 -3.35 16.04
N LEU A 125 -9.99 -3.90 17.26
CA LEU A 125 -8.74 -3.94 18.00
C LEU A 125 -7.72 -4.88 17.35
N THR A 126 -8.13 -6.05 16.87
CA THR A 126 -7.25 -7.02 16.23
C THR A 126 -6.57 -6.44 15.01
N ILE A 127 -7.32 -5.84 14.07
CA ILE A 127 -6.72 -5.25 12.86
C ILE A 127 -5.77 -4.11 13.20
N ARG A 128 -6.10 -3.28 14.20
CA ARG A 128 -5.24 -2.20 14.68
C ARG A 128 -3.94 -2.75 15.27
N ILE A 129 -4.00 -3.77 16.14
CA ILE A 129 -2.79 -4.39 16.72
C ILE A 129 -1.89 -4.95 15.62
N LEU A 130 -2.45 -5.61 14.60
CA LEU A 130 -1.69 -6.16 13.49
C LEU A 130 -0.99 -5.06 12.67
N LYS A 131 -1.70 -3.98 12.34
CA LYS A 131 -1.13 -2.81 11.65
C LYS A 131 -0.02 -2.14 12.46
N ASP A 132 -0.22 -1.98 13.75
CA ASP A 132 0.79 -1.35 14.62
C ASP A 132 1.99 -2.26 14.87
N ALA A 133 1.79 -3.60 14.91
CA ALA A 133 2.89 -4.57 14.97
C ALA A 133 3.80 -4.47 13.73
N MET A 134 3.26 -4.20 12.55
CA MET A 134 4.07 -3.97 11.36
C MET A 134 4.95 -2.73 11.47
N LYS A 135 4.42 -1.64 12.03
CA LYS A 135 5.22 -0.43 12.29
C LYS A 135 6.35 -0.72 13.26
N GLU A 136 6.03 -1.44 14.35
CA GLU A 136 7.00 -1.76 15.41
C GLU A 136 8.12 -2.70 14.91
N PHE A 137 7.75 -3.79 14.23
CA PHE A 137 8.70 -4.87 13.93
C PHE A 137 9.35 -4.77 12.55
N ALA A 138 8.74 -4.07 11.59
CA ALA A 138 9.25 -4.02 10.23
C ALA A 138 9.60 -2.59 9.80
N TYR A 139 8.62 -1.70 9.68
CA TYR A 139 8.83 -0.41 9.01
C TYR A 139 9.81 0.52 9.72
N ASN A 140 9.88 0.48 11.05
CA ASN A 140 10.83 1.30 11.81
C ASN A 140 12.24 0.69 11.89
N THR A 141 12.51 -0.42 11.21
CA THR A 141 13.86 -0.99 11.21
C THR A 141 14.82 -0.13 10.38
N PRO A 142 16.08 0.09 10.82
CA PRO A 142 17.04 0.91 10.10
C PRO A 142 17.29 0.46 8.66
N SER A 143 17.14 -0.84 8.37
CA SER A 143 17.29 -1.39 7.02
C SER A 143 16.17 -0.94 6.08
N ILE A 144 14.92 -0.94 6.54
CA ILE A 144 13.77 -0.50 5.76
C ILE A 144 13.80 1.02 5.59
N LEU A 145 14.05 1.79 6.67
CA LEU A 145 14.16 3.26 6.59
C LEU A 145 15.23 3.71 5.57
N LYS A 146 16.38 3.02 5.51
CA LYS A 146 17.41 3.32 4.51
C LYS A 146 16.94 3.04 3.08
N LEU A 147 16.17 1.96 2.87
CA LEU A 147 15.60 1.64 1.57
C LEU A 147 14.57 2.69 1.14
N GLU A 148 13.68 3.11 2.03
CA GLU A 148 12.69 4.15 1.76
C GLU A 148 13.33 5.49 1.39
N LEU A 149 14.33 5.95 2.17
CA LEU A 149 15.08 7.17 1.87
C LEU A 149 15.80 7.08 0.52
N SER A 150 16.39 5.92 0.22
CA SER A 150 17.05 5.69 -1.08
C SER A 150 16.03 5.69 -2.22
N ALA A 151 14.88 5.03 -2.03
CA ALA A 151 13.81 5.00 -3.03
C ALA A 151 13.26 6.39 -3.31
N GLN A 152 13.01 7.19 -2.27
CA GLN A 152 12.58 8.58 -2.40
C GLN A 152 13.56 9.40 -3.24
N THR A 153 14.86 9.30 -2.95
CA THR A 153 15.91 10.01 -3.70
C THR A 153 15.92 9.60 -5.18
N ILE A 154 15.87 8.29 -5.44
CA ILE A 154 15.90 7.74 -6.80
C ILE A 154 14.67 8.18 -7.58
N LEU A 155 13.48 8.01 -7.01
CA LEU A 155 12.23 8.33 -7.70
C LEU A 155 12.09 9.84 -7.93
N SER A 156 12.45 10.69 -6.95
CA SER A 156 12.44 12.15 -7.14
C SER A 156 13.38 12.57 -8.27
N PHE A 157 14.61 12.04 -8.28
CA PHE A 157 15.57 12.34 -9.34
C PHE A 157 15.05 11.93 -10.73
N LEU A 158 14.50 10.73 -10.86
CA LEU A 158 13.96 10.25 -12.13
C LEU A 158 12.76 11.09 -12.56
N LEU A 159 11.81 11.34 -11.65
CA LEU A 159 10.63 12.17 -11.95
C LEU A 159 11.03 13.58 -12.39
N ASP A 160 11.89 14.27 -11.64
CA ASP A 160 12.31 15.64 -11.94
C ASP A 160 12.92 15.73 -13.34
N ASN A 161 13.81 14.81 -13.69
CA ASN A 161 14.50 14.84 -14.99
C ASN A 161 13.58 14.43 -16.15
N PHE A 162 12.83 13.35 -16.01
CA PHE A 162 11.95 12.88 -17.07
C PHE A 162 10.75 13.79 -17.29
N VAL A 163 10.15 14.32 -16.21
CA VAL A 163 9.07 15.32 -16.32
C VAL A 163 9.59 16.58 -17.03
N HIS A 164 10.74 17.11 -16.61
CA HIS A 164 11.33 18.28 -17.27
C HIS A 164 11.55 18.03 -18.77
N ALA A 165 12.08 16.87 -19.14
CA ALA A 165 12.35 16.53 -20.52
C ALA A 165 11.08 16.45 -21.41
N VAL A 166 9.94 16.00 -20.85
CA VAL A 166 8.71 15.83 -21.63
C VAL A 166 7.79 17.05 -21.62
N LEU A 167 7.98 18.02 -20.73
CA LEU A 167 7.11 19.21 -20.65
C LEU A 167 6.91 19.87 -22.01
N TYR A 168 7.95 19.93 -22.82
CA TYR A 168 7.95 20.57 -24.14
C TYR A 168 8.20 19.56 -25.28
N TYR A 169 8.05 18.28 -25.03
CA TYR A 169 8.13 17.28 -26.09
C TYR A 169 7.00 17.50 -27.09
N ASP A 170 7.34 17.65 -28.38
CA ASP A 170 6.41 17.93 -29.46
C ASP A 170 5.56 19.22 -29.29
N TYR A 171 5.96 20.11 -28.37
CA TYR A 171 5.28 21.37 -28.15
C TYR A 171 5.58 22.36 -29.29
N GLN A 172 4.55 22.81 -29.99
CA GLN A 172 4.67 23.74 -31.13
C GLN A 172 4.10 25.11 -30.79
N ASP A 173 4.65 25.80 -29.82
CA ASP A 173 4.33 27.24 -29.64
C ASP A 173 5.26 28.11 -30.48
N LYS A 174 4.69 28.78 -31.47
CA LYS A 174 5.43 29.70 -32.35
C LYS A 174 5.89 30.99 -31.66
N ALA A 175 5.31 31.32 -30.51
CA ALA A 175 5.60 32.56 -29.76
C ALA A 175 6.74 32.39 -28.73
N ASN A 176 6.85 31.21 -28.12
CA ASN A 176 7.91 30.86 -27.15
C ASN A 176 8.62 29.60 -27.62
N GLN A 177 9.58 29.74 -28.51
CA GLN A 177 10.39 28.60 -28.98
C GLN A 177 11.25 28.05 -27.84
N TYR A 178 10.67 27.20 -26.98
CA TYR A 178 11.48 26.37 -26.12
C TYR A 178 12.24 25.35 -26.98
N VAL A 179 13.56 25.44 -26.93
CA VAL A 179 14.42 24.46 -27.58
C VAL A 179 14.86 23.45 -26.51
N PRO A 180 14.43 22.17 -26.62
CA PRO A 180 14.86 21.15 -25.69
C PRO A 180 16.39 21.09 -25.60
N SER A 181 16.91 21.06 -24.39
CA SER A 181 18.34 20.95 -24.14
C SER A 181 18.89 19.62 -24.72
N LYS A 182 20.21 19.51 -24.83
CA LYS A 182 20.83 18.22 -25.19
C LYS A 182 20.53 17.12 -24.18
N ALA A 183 20.35 17.49 -22.90
CA ALA A 183 19.98 16.55 -21.85
C ALA A 183 18.53 16.07 -22.03
N ASP A 184 17.57 16.97 -22.27
CA ASP A 184 16.16 16.60 -22.49
C ASP A 184 16.02 15.60 -23.64
N LYS A 185 16.72 15.86 -24.76
CA LYS A 185 16.71 14.94 -25.90
C LYS A 185 17.24 13.54 -25.56
N LYS A 186 18.23 13.45 -24.68
CA LYS A 186 18.75 12.16 -24.20
C LYS A 186 17.76 11.45 -23.29
N TYR A 187 17.13 12.17 -22.34
CA TYR A 187 16.07 11.58 -21.50
C TYR A 187 14.93 11.05 -22.34
N ILE A 188 14.46 11.81 -23.34
CA ILE A 188 13.42 11.36 -24.28
C ILE A 188 13.86 10.12 -25.07
N SER A 189 15.14 10.01 -25.43
CA SER A 189 15.64 8.84 -26.18
C SER A 189 15.68 7.55 -25.34
N ILE A 190 15.64 7.65 -24.00
CA ILE A 190 15.62 6.48 -23.10
C ILE A 190 14.23 5.82 -23.08
N PHE A 191 13.14 6.57 -23.33
CA PHE A 191 11.82 5.95 -23.45
C PHE A 191 11.80 4.94 -24.60
N SER A 192 11.18 3.78 -24.36
CA SER A 192 10.95 2.84 -25.45
C SER A 192 10.03 3.43 -26.53
N ASP A 193 10.15 2.95 -27.74
CA ASP A 193 9.35 3.46 -28.87
C ASP A 193 7.83 3.24 -28.65
N ASN A 194 7.44 2.25 -27.88
CA ASN A 194 6.04 1.99 -27.55
C ASN A 194 5.38 3.21 -26.86
N TYR A 195 6.02 3.78 -25.85
CA TYR A 195 5.48 4.95 -25.13
C TYR A 195 5.32 6.16 -26.06
N LYS A 196 6.31 6.39 -26.92
CA LYS A 196 6.25 7.49 -27.91
C LYS A 196 5.16 7.26 -28.94
N GLN A 197 4.99 6.04 -29.44
CA GLN A 197 3.95 5.68 -30.39
C GLN A 197 2.56 5.82 -29.79
N ASP A 198 2.37 5.46 -28.52
CA ASP A 198 1.09 5.58 -27.83
C ASP A 198 0.73 7.06 -27.63
N TYR A 199 1.69 7.91 -27.27
CA TYR A 199 1.50 9.37 -27.27
C TYR A 199 1.10 9.89 -28.65
N GLU A 200 1.85 9.56 -29.70
CA GLU A 200 1.59 10.00 -31.07
C GLU A 200 0.20 9.61 -31.58
N LYS A 201 -0.29 8.43 -31.21
CA LYS A 201 -1.65 7.96 -31.57
C LYS A 201 -2.75 8.67 -30.79
N ALA A 202 -2.48 9.05 -29.54
CA ALA A 202 -3.49 9.59 -28.63
C ALA A 202 -3.57 11.12 -28.65
N LYS A 203 -2.51 11.82 -29.07
CA LYS A 203 -2.47 13.30 -29.10
C LYS A 203 -3.58 13.89 -29.99
N THR A 204 -4.16 15.00 -29.54
CA THR A 204 -5.30 15.62 -30.19
C THR A 204 -5.01 17.01 -30.73
N GLY A 205 -3.91 17.64 -30.32
CA GLY A 205 -3.59 19.06 -30.58
C GLY A 205 -4.18 19.99 -29.52
N ASP A 206 -4.95 19.49 -28.55
CA ASP A 206 -5.31 20.22 -27.34
C ASP A 206 -4.12 20.20 -26.39
N GLU A 207 -3.51 21.36 -26.11
CA GLU A 207 -2.27 21.45 -25.34
C GLU A 207 -2.41 20.91 -23.92
N ALA A 208 -3.54 21.11 -23.26
CA ALA A 208 -3.77 20.63 -21.91
C ALA A 208 -3.85 19.09 -21.88
N PHE A 209 -4.55 18.51 -22.86
CA PHE A 209 -4.65 17.07 -22.99
C PHE A 209 -3.34 16.43 -23.45
N ASP A 210 -2.65 17.04 -24.41
CA ASP A 210 -1.36 16.55 -24.90
C ASP A 210 -0.27 16.65 -23.80
N LEU A 211 -0.31 17.69 -22.94
CA LEU A 211 0.53 17.75 -21.74
C LEU A 211 0.21 16.60 -20.77
N TYR A 212 -1.06 16.32 -20.52
CA TYR A 212 -1.47 15.18 -19.69
C TYR A 212 -0.89 13.87 -20.24
N LEU A 213 -0.97 13.63 -21.55
CA LEU A 213 -0.41 12.43 -22.18
C LEU A 213 1.11 12.34 -22.03
N ARG A 214 1.83 13.47 -22.14
CA ARG A 214 3.27 13.53 -21.91
C ARG A 214 3.64 13.17 -20.48
N LEU A 215 2.89 13.69 -19.50
CA LEU A 215 3.09 13.34 -18.09
C LEU A 215 2.72 11.88 -17.81
N LEU A 216 1.66 11.37 -18.43
CA LEU A 216 1.27 9.97 -18.34
C LEU A 216 2.38 9.05 -18.85
N MET A 217 3.02 9.39 -19.98
CA MET A 217 4.17 8.63 -20.50
C MET A 217 5.31 8.51 -19.48
N VAL A 218 5.59 9.56 -18.69
CA VAL A 218 6.61 9.52 -17.62
C VAL A 218 6.16 8.61 -16.48
N THR A 219 4.92 8.78 -16.01
CA THR A 219 4.41 7.98 -14.90
C THR A 219 4.34 6.50 -15.23
N ASP A 220 3.89 6.16 -16.44
CA ASP A 220 3.85 4.78 -16.92
C ASP A 220 5.25 4.17 -17.04
N TYR A 221 6.21 4.94 -17.56
CA TYR A 221 7.60 4.48 -17.67
C TYR A 221 8.22 4.21 -16.31
N ILE A 222 8.08 5.13 -15.35
CA ILE A 222 8.68 4.99 -14.01
C ILE A 222 7.97 3.92 -13.20
N SER A 223 6.63 3.86 -13.23
CA SER A 223 5.86 2.84 -12.49
C SER A 223 6.06 1.43 -13.03
N GLY A 224 6.40 1.30 -14.31
CA GLY A 224 6.74 0.01 -14.94
C GLY A 224 8.15 -0.50 -14.62
N MET A 225 8.98 0.28 -13.94
CA MET A 225 10.34 -0.16 -13.55
C MET A 225 10.30 -1.14 -12.38
N THR A 226 11.21 -2.10 -12.41
CA THR A 226 11.57 -2.83 -11.19
C THR A 226 12.48 -1.96 -10.32
N ASP A 227 12.52 -2.20 -9.00
CA ASP A 227 13.41 -1.49 -8.07
C ASP A 227 14.89 -1.56 -8.51
N SER A 228 15.29 -2.72 -9.02
CA SER A 228 16.66 -2.93 -9.51
C SER A 228 16.96 -2.07 -10.74
N TYR A 229 16.01 -1.97 -11.68
CA TYR A 229 16.17 -1.16 -12.88
C TYR A 229 16.20 0.33 -12.55
N ALA A 230 15.28 0.83 -11.72
CA ALA A 230 15.26 2.22 -11.30
C ALA A 230 16.58 2.63 -10.62
N ARG A 231 17.13 1.74 -9.76
CA ARG A 231 18.44 1.95 -9.12
C ARG A 231 19.60 1.98 -10.11
N SER A 232 19.60 1.07 -11.08
CA SER A 232 20.66 1.05 -12.12
C SER A 232 20.58 2.30 -12.97
N LEU A 233 19.41 2.67 -13.44
CA LEU A 233 19.20 3.87 -14.24
C LEU A 233 19.63 5.14 -13.49
N TYR A 234 19.28 5.27 -12.22
CA TYR A 234 19.73 6.39 -11.37
C TYR A 234 21.26 6.50 -11.27
N ARG A 235 21.97 5.35 -11.28
CA ARG A 235 23.45 5.35 -11.20
C ARG A 235 24.11 5.64 -12.53
N GLU A 236 23.43 5.40 -13.62
CA GLU A 236 23.92 5.58 -14.99
C GLU A 236 23.72 7.02 -15.49
N LEU A 237 22.74 7.72 -14.91
CA LEU A 237 22.38 9.12 -15.21
C LEU A 237 23.11 10.11 -14.30
#